data_574aedb45f81a22d3bd9b895116b3cd7
#
_entry.id   574aedb45f81a22d3bd9b895116b3cd7
#
_cell.length_a   1.000
_cell.length_b   1.000
_cell.length_c   1.000
_cell.angle_alpha   90.00
_cell.angle_beta   90.00
_cell.angle_gamma   90.00
#
_symmetry.space_group_name_H-M   'P 1'
#
loop_
_entity.id
_entity.type
_entity.pdbx_description
1 polymer ?
#
loop_
_entity_poly.entity_id
_entity_poly.type
_entity_poly.pdbx_seq_one_letter_code
_entity_poly.pdbx_strand_id
1 'polypeptide(L)'
;MKKNIIIASLIGLIVINVMADYYENSVEEKLEMHRVEAENRLKKAKESKLINPLVNQLFTNYVKYWSDQDFNKISEEIYGLPFTLYNQDDITVLSTQGQVVSFLKNTFNQLEENNYGYSVTNSFEHYKEDNKIIIIEMNFTRFLKDGNIMGEKERKASYILKNIDGSFKIVALIPHSPIEE
;
A
#
# COMPACT_ATOMS: atom_id res chain seq x y z
N MET A 1 -50.48 27.31 12.25
CA MET A 1 -49.63 26.08 12.43
C MET A 1 -48.87 25.64 11.19
N LYS A 2 -49.40 25.66 9.96
CA LYS A 2 -48.69 25.18 8.74
C LYS A 2 -47.42 25.96 8.38
N LYS A 3 -47.33 27.28 8.61
CA LYS A 3 -46.12 28.09 8.29
C LYS A 3 -44.90 27.74 9.15
N ASN A 4 -45.07 27.38 10.42
CA ASN A 4 -43.96 27.06 11.33
C ASN A 4 -43.33 25.68 11.04
N ILE A 5 -44.12 24.75 10.48
CA ILE A 5 -43.62 23.42 10.09
C ILE A 5 -42.73 23.52 8.85
N ILE A 6 -43.10 24.39 7.87
CA ILE A 6 -42.33 24.61 6.66
C ILE A 6 -40.95 25.25 6.96
N ILE A 7 -40.93 26.24 7.89
CA ILE A 7 -39.68 26.91 8.30
C ILE A 7 -38.77 25.93 9.02
N ALA A 8 -39.28 25.09 9.92
CA ALA A 8 -38.51 24.10 10.65
C ALA A 8 -37.90 23.03 9.71
N SER A 9 -38.63 22.60 8.66
CA SER A 9 -38.14 21.66 7.67
C SER A 9 -37.07 22.27 6.75
N LEU A 10 -37.17 23.56 6.40
CA LEU A 10 -36.16 24.27 5.60
C LEU A 10 -34.86 24.46 6.38
N ILE A 11 -34.95 24.82 7.66
CA ILE A 11 -33.78 24.97 8.56
C ILE A 11 -33.08 23.61 8.73
N GLY A 12 -33.83 22.52 8.90
CA GLY A 12 -33.30 21.18 9.01
C GLY A 12 -32.53 20.78 7.76
N LEU A 13 -33.04 21.05 6.56
CA LEU A 13 -32.38 20.78 5.29
C LEU A 13 -31.09 21.60 5.10
N ILE A 14 -31.10 22.87 5.49
CA ILE A 14 -29.91 23.74 5.42
C ILE A 14 -28.85 23.24 6.39
N VAL A 15 -29.18 22.83 7.59
CA VAL A 15 -28.24 22.32 8.58
C VAL A 15 -27.60 20.99 8.08
N ILE A 16 -28.41 20.11 7.50
CA ILE A 16 -27.90 18.84 6.94
C ILE A 16 -26.93 19.10 5.79
N ASN A 17 -27.26 20.02 4.88
CA ASN A 17 -26.36 20.37 3.77
C ASN A 17 -25.06 21.01 4.27
N VAL A 18 -25.11 21.95 5.20
CA VAL A 18 -23.93 22.58 5.80
C VAL A 18 -23.05 21.56 6.53
N MET A 19 -23.66 20.59 7.22
CA MET A 19 -22.90 19.51 7.88
C MET A 19 -22.30 18.54 6.87
N ALA A 20 -22.98 18.23 5.78
CA ALA A 20 -22.46 17.42 4.70
C ALA A 20 -21.26 18.09 4.01
N ASP A 21 -21.39 19.37 3.65
CA ASP A 21 -20.30 20.17 3.05
C ASP A 21 -19.11 20.30 4.01
N TYR A 22 -19.36 20.48 5.30
CA TYR A 22 -18.29 20.52 6.31
C TYR A 22 -17.56 19.17 6.44
N TYR A 23 -18.31 18.08 6.40
CA TYR A 23 -17.74 16.73 6.48
C TYR A 23 -16.93 16.41 5.22
N GLU A 24 -17.44 16.73 4.04
CA GLU A 24 -16.79 16.53 2.75
C GLU A 24 -15.49 17.34 2.65
N ASN A 25 -15.51 18.62 3.00
CA ASN A 25 -14.31 19.47 3.08
C ASN A 25 -13.29 18.96 4.10
N SER A 26 -13.73 18.46 5.26
CA SER A 26 -12.84 17.87 6.27
C SER A 26 -12.17 16.58 5.79
N VAL A 27 -12.87 15.78 4.98
CA VAL A 27 -12.31 14.56 4.36
C VAL A 27 -11.33 14.93 3.27
N GLU A 28 -11.65 15.90 2.40
CA GLU A 28 -10.75 16.39 1.36
C GLU A 28 -9.47 17.00 1.94
N GLU A 29 -9.58 17.80 2.99
CA GLU A 29 -8.42 18.40 3.67
C GLU A 29 -7.51 17.32 4.29
N LYS A 30 -8.08 16.27 4.90
CA LYS A 30 -7.32 15.12 5.40
C LYS A 30 -6.65 14.34 4.28
N LEU A 31 -7.35 14.09 3.19
CA LEU A 31 -6.80 13.39 2.02
C LEU A 31 -5.63 14.16 1.41
N GLU A 32 -5.76 15.47 1.27
CA GLU A 32 -4.67 16.32 0.74
C GLU A 32 -3.48 16.37 1.71
N MET A 33 -3.72 16.48 3.02
CA MET A 33 -2.66 16.41 4.03
C MET A 33 -1.91 15.07 3.97
N HIS A 34 -2.62 13.96 3.85
CA HIS A 34 -2.01 12.64 3.70
C HIS A 34 -1.24 12.51 2.38
N ARG A 35 -1.76 13.10 1.31
CA ARG A 35 -1.07 13.14 0.01
C ARG A 35 0.24 13.91 0.09
N VAL A 36 0.24 15.09 0.69
CA VAL A 36 1.45 15.90 0.90
C VAL A 36 2.44 15.19 1.82
N GLU A 37 1.97 14.54 2.88
CA GLU A 37 2.82 13.74 3.75
C GLU A 37 3.41 12.53 3.00
N ALA A 38 2.63 11.86 2.16
CA ALA A 38 3.07 10.78 1.30
C ALA A 38 4.12 11.23 0.28
N GLU A 39 3.93 12.38 -0.35
CA GLU A 39 4.90 12.97 -1.28
C GLU A 39 6.21 13.35 -0.57
N ASN A 40 6.15 13.91 0.63
CA ASN A 40 7.30 14.23 1.46
C ASN A 40 8.05 12.96 1.91
N ARG A 41 7.36 11.90 2.26
CA ARG A 41 7.94 10.59 2.60
C ARG A 41 8.59 9.93 1.39
N LEU A 42 7.93 10.00 0.21
CA LEU A 42 8.51 9.56 -1.07
C LEU A 42 9.78 10.34 -1.43
N LYS A 43 9.79 11.65 -1.18
CA LYS A 43 10.98 12.48 -1.39
C LYS A 43 12.10 12.06 -0.45
N LYS A 44 11.80 11.83 0.82
CA LYS A 44 12.74 11.36 1.83
C LYS A 44 13.25 9.94 1.56
N ALA A 45 12.38 9.04 1.06
CA ALA A 45 12.75 7.70 0.61
C ALA A 45 13.64 7.72 -0.65
N LYS A 46 13.44 8.68 -1.56
CA LYS A 46 14.34 8.90 -2.72
C LYS A 46 15.71 9.43 -2.29
N GLU A 47 15.79 10.11 -1.17
CA GLU A 47 17.06 10.58 -0.56
C GLU A 47 17.76 9.45 0.22
N SER A 48 17.04 8.43 0.72
CA SER A 48 17.63 7.19 1.19
C SER A 48 18.01 6.35 -0.04
N LYS A 49 19.28 6.43 -0.44
CA LYS A 49 19.85 5.87 -1.66
C LYS A 49 19.52 4.38 -1.84
N LEU A 50 18.47 4.06 -2.58
CA LEU A 50 18.47 2.82 -3.35
C LEU A 50 19.56 2.97 -4.41
N ILE A 51 20.67 2.29 -4.22
CA ILE A 51 21.90 2.45 -5.03
C ILE A 51 21.65 2.01 -6.48
N ASN A 52 20.70 1.08 -6.67
CA ASN A 52 20.38 0.54 -7.98
C ASN A 52 19.10 1.17 -8.57
N PRO A 53 19.18 1.94 -9.68
CA PRO A 53 18.01 2.56 -10.30
C PRO A 53 16.92 1.58 -10.74
N LEU A 54 17.30 0.34 -11.13
CA LEU A 54 16.33 -0.69 -11.55
C LEU A 54 15.50 -1.18 -10.35
N VAL A 55 16.11 -1.26 -9.17
CA VAL A 55 15.43 -1.64 -7.93
C VAL A 55 14.48 -0.51 -7.49
N ASN A 56 14.89 0.73 -7.61
CA ASN A 56 14.02 1.88 -7.38
C ASN A 56 12.77 1.83 -8.26
N GLN A 57 12.96 1.57 -9.55
CA GLN A 57 11.84 1.48 -10.49
C GLN A 57 10.93 0.30 -10.16
N LEU A 58 11.51 -0.85 -9.79
CA LEU A 58 10.74 -2.03 -9.37
C LEU A 58 9.82 -1.71 -8.18
N PHE A 59 10.35 -1.09 -7.12
CA PHE A 59 9.55 -0.75 -5.94
C PHE A 59 8.55 0.39 -6.19
N THR A 60 8.89 1.36 -7.04
CA THR A 60 7.93 2.39 -7.48
C THR A 60 6.73 1.74 -8.17
N ASN A 61 6.98 0.81 -9.09
CA ASN A 61 5.94 0.07 -9.79
C ASN A 61 5.17 -0.84 -8.83
N TYR A 62 5.87 -1.54 -7.93
CA TYR A 62 5.26 -2.44 -6.96
C TYR A 62 4.24 -1.73 -6.08
N VAL A 63 4.63 -0.62 -5.45
CA VAL A 63 3.73 0.16 -4.57
C VAL A 63 2.56 0.74 -5.35
N LYS A 64 2.80 1.22 -6.58
CA LYS A 64 1.74 1.69 -7.47
C LYS A 64 0.75 0.58 -7.79
N TYR A 65 1.21 -0.56 -8.31
CA TYR A 65 0.34 -1.67 -8.71
C TYR A 65 -0.40 -2.28 -7.51
N TRP A 66 0.24 -2.28 -6.34
CA TRP A 66 -0.41 -2.69 -5.10
C TRP A 66 -1.55 -1.75 -4.72
N SER A 67 -1.34 -0.44 -4.78
CA SER A 67 -2.37 0.56 -4.49
C SER A 67 -3.49 0.55 -5.53
N ASP A 68 -3.16 0.31 -6.80
CA ASP A 68 -4.13 0.16 -7.88
C ASP A 68 -4.83 -1.22 -7.88
N GLN A 69 -4.40 -2.15 -7.02
CA GLN A 69 -4.84 -3.55 -6.95
C GLN A 69 -4.67 -4.28 -8.29
N ASP A 70 -3.64 -3.92 -9.06
CA ASP A 70 -3.35 -4.52 -10.37
C ASP A 70 -2.55 -5.83 -10.19
N PHE A 71 -3.26 -6.89 -9.80
CA PHE A 71 -2.67 -8.21 -9.55
C PHE A 71 -2.01 -8.83 -10.79
N ASN A 72 -2.45 -8.48 -12.01
CA ASN A 72 -1.83 -8.96 -13.23
C ASN A 72 -0.42 -8.39 -13.37
N LYS A 73 -0.27 -7.06 -13.27
CA LYS A 73 1.04 -6.42 -13.34
C LYS A 73 1.96 -6.85 -12.21
N ILE A 74 1.44 -7.03 -11.00
CA ILE A 74 2.26 -7.54 -9.89
C ILE A 74 2.80 -8.93 -10.24
N SER A 75 1.94 -9.82 -10.73
CA SER A 75 2.33 -11.19 -11.06
C SER A 75 3.28 -11.29 -12.25
N GLU A 76 3.19 -10.41 -13.23
CA GLU A 76 3.96 -10.45 -14.47
C GLU A 76 5.27 -9.65 -14.37
N GLU A 77 5.20 -8.45 -13.80
CA GLU A 77 6.31 -7.51 -13.82
C GLU A 77 7.14 -7.51 -12.54
N ILE A 78 6.52 -7.82 -11.40
CA ILE A 78 7.14 -7.65 -10.08
C ILE A 78 7.62 -8.97 -9.50
N TYR A 79 6.77 -9.99 -9.43
CA TYR A 79 7.12 -11.26 -8.79
C TYR A 79 7.85 -12.20 -9.76
N GLY A 80 8.92 -12.83 -9.24
CA GLY A 80 9.65 -13.90 -9.93
C GLY A 80 9.21 -15.27 -9.42
N LEU A 81 9.26 -16.29 -10.29
CA LEU A 81 8.88 -17.64 -9.92
C LEU A 81 10.10 -18.52 -9.65
N PRO A 82 10.03 -19.47 -8.70
CA PRO A 82 8.97 -19.57 -7.71
C PRO A 82 9.00 -18.36 -6.75
N PHE A 83 7.80 -17.88 -6.35
CA PHE A 83 7.66 -16.86 -5.32
C PHE A 83 7.38 -17.51 -3.98
N THR A 84 8.06 -17.07 -2.93
CA THR A 84 7.91 -17.63 -1.58
C THR A 84 7.43 -16.54 -0.62
N LEU A 85 6.35 -16.81 0.09
CA LEU A 85 5.85 -15.98 1.19
C LEU A 85 6.16 -16.68 2.52
N TYR A 86 6.89 -16.00 3.40
CA TYR A 86 7.20 -16.46 4.75
C TYR A 86 6.28 -15.75 5.74
N ASN A 87 5.20 -16.42 6.15
CA ASN A 87 4.35 -15.95 7.23
C ASN A 87 4.87 -16.47 8.59
N GLN A 88 4.26 -16.00 9.68
CA GLN A 88 4.64 -16.46 11.03
C GLN A 88 4.48 -17.98 11.20
N ASP A 89 3.38 -18.52 10.68
CA ASP A 89 2.96 -19.90 10.97
C ASP A 89 3.24 -20.85 9.79
N ASP A 90 3.48 -20.32 8.58
CA ASP A 90 3.64 -21.15 7.39
C ASP A 90 4.58 -20.54 6.34
N ILE A 91 5.00 -21.39 5.40
CA ILE A 91 5.74 -20.99 4.21
C ILE A 91 4.89 -21.38 2.98
N THR A 92 4.47 -20.39 2.24
CA THR A 92 3.72 -20.59 0.99
C THR A 92 4.64 -20.44 -0.21
N VAL A 93 4.73 -21.48 -1.06
CA VAL A 93 5.50 -21.44 -2.31
C VAL A 93 4.54 -21.44 -3.49
N LEU A 94 4.62 -20.38 -4.30
CA LEU A 94 3.84 -20.19 -5.51
C LEU A 94 4.74 -20.43 -6.73
N SER A 95 4.56 -21.57 -7.36
CA SER A 95 5.46 -22.04 -8.44
C SER A 95 5.00 -21.61 -9.84
N THR A 96 3.75 -21.20 -9.97
CA THR A 96 3.15 -20.79 -11.25
C THR A 96 2.51 -19.41 -11.16
N GLN A 97 2.43 -18.72 -12.29
CA GLN A 97 1.78 -17.41 -12.38
C GLN A 97 0.29 -17.48 -11.97
N GLY A 98 -0.41 -18.54 -12.33
CA GLY A 98 -1.80 -18.74 -11.92
C GLY A 98 -1.97 -18.82 -10.38
N GLN A 99 -1.02 -19.44 -9.68
CA GLN A 99 -1.01 -19.45 -8.21
C GLN A 99 -0.77 -18.06 -7.63
N VAL A 100 0.17 -17.30 -8.20
CA VAL A 100 0.43 -15.90 -7.79
C VAL A 100 -0.80 -15.02 -8.00
N VAL A 101 -1.44 -15.11 -9.17
CA VAL A 101 -2.66 -14.35 -9.46
C VAL A 101 -3.80 -14.71 -8.50
N SER A 102 -4.00 -15.99 -8.20
CA SER A 102 -5.02 -16.45 -7.26
C SER A 102 -4.74 -15.94 -5.84
N PHE A 103 -3.50 -16.00 -5.41
CA PHE A 103 -3.05 -15.46 -4.12
C PHE A 103 -3.32 -13.95 -4.02
N LEU A 104 -2.91 -13.18 -5.03
CA LEU A 104 -3.10 -11.72 -5.04
C LEU A 104 -4.58 -11.33 -5.05
N LYS A 105 -5.42 -12.03 -5.84
CA LYS A 105 -6.87 -11.81 -5.84
C LYS A 105 -7.48 -12.00 -4.46
N ASN A 106 -7.13 -13.08 -3.78
CA ASN A 106 -7.63 -13.34 -2.43
C ASN A 106 -7.15 -12.28 -1.43
N THR A 107 -5.89 -11.87 -1.53
CA THR A 107 -5.31 -10.82 -0.69
C THR A 107 -6.02 -9.48 -0.92
N PHE A 108 -6.25 -9.09 -2.17
CA PHE A 108 -6.95 -7.84 -2.47
C PHE A 108 -8.43 -7.87 -2.07
N ASN A 109 -9.12 -9.01 -2.21
CA ASN A 109 -10.48 -9.15 -1.68
C ASN A 109 -10.52 -8.90 -0.16
N GLN A 110 -9.58 -9.49 0.60
CA GLN A 110 -9.48 -9.26 2.05
C GLN A 110 -9.15 -7.79 2.38
N LEU A 111 -8.29 -7.15 1.60
CA LEU A 111 -7.98 -5.73 1.77
C LEU A 111 -9.19 -4.85 1.47
N GLU A 112 -9.96 -5.16 0.42
CA GLU A 112 -11.18 -4.45 0.06
C GLU A 112 -12.25 -4.57 1.15
N GLU A 113 -12.45 -5.79 1.71
CA GLU A 113 -13.34 -6.03 2.85
C GLU A 113 -12.95 -5.20 4.09
N ASN A 114 -11.66 -4.90 4.25
CA ASN A 114 -11.11 -4.06 5.32
C ASN A 114 -10.98 -2.58 4.91
N ASN A 115 -11.67 -2.15 3.86
CA ASN A 115 -11.71 -0.76 3.40
C ASN A 115 -10.34 -0.16 3.04
N TYR A 116 -9.40 -0.99 2.56
CA TYR A 116 -8.08 -0.56 2.12
C TYR A 116 -8.18 0.45 0.96
N GLY A 117 -7.42 1.53 1.05
CA GLY A 117 -7.31 2.55 0.02
C GLY A 117 -5.99 2.44 -0.76
N TYR A 118 -4.87 2.68 -0.08
CA TYR A 118 -3.54 2.70 -0.72
C TYR A 118 -2.41 2.47 0.29
N SER A 119 -1.19 2.31 -0.23
CA SER A 119 0.03 2.19 0.57
C SER A 119 1.04 3.27 0.22
N VAL A 120 1.82 3.69 1.21
CA VAL A 120 2.91 4.66 1.06
C VAL A 120 4.18 4.07 1.62
N THR A 121 5.24 4.09 0.84
CA THR A 121 6.59 3.74 1.31
C THR A 121 7.15 4.85 2.17
N ASN A 122 7.65 4.51 3.36
CA ASN A 122 8.29 5.45 4.29
C ASN A 122 9.80 5.46 4.10
N SER A 123 10.43 4.28 4.04
CA SER A 123 11.88 4.14 3.88
C SER A 123 12.27 2.76 3.36
N PHE A 124 13.53 2.63 2.93
CA PHE A 124 14.15 1.35 2.59
C PHE A 124 15.46 1.19 3.37
N GLU A 125 15.74 -0.05 3.77
CA GLU A 125 17.02 -0.48 4.31
C GLU A 125 17.61 -1.60 3.43
N HIS A 126 18.89 -1.51 3.13
CA HIS A 126 19.60 -2.49 2.30
C HIS A 126 20.48 -3.34 3.19
N TYR A 127 20.29 -4.65 3.16
CA TYR A 127 21.13 -5.59 3.90
C TYR A 127 22.19 -6.25 3.02
N LYS A 128 21.85 -6.48 1.77
CA LYS A 128 22.76 -7.04 0.77
C LYS A 128 22.39 -6.51 -0.61
N GLU A 129 23.39 -6.08 -1.35
CA GLU A 129 23.23 -5.70 -2.75
C GLU A 129 24.39 -6.25 -3.56
N ASP A 130 24.08 -7.13 -4.52
CA ASP A 130 24.99 -7.57 -5.57
C ASP A 130 24.23 -7.66 -6.91
N ASN A 131 24.93 -8.00 -7.98
CA ASN A 131 24.33 -8.04 -9.32
C ASN A 131 23.31 -9.18 -9.52
N LYS A 132 23.15 -10.09 -8.56
CA LYS A 132 22.30 -11.28 -8.66
C LYS A 132 21.19 -11.32 -7.62
N ILE A 133 21.51 -10.94 -6.38
CA ILE A 133 20.59 -11.02 -5.24
C ILE A 133 20.68 -9.73 -4.45
N ILE A 134 19.52 -9.16 -4.14
CA ILE A 134 19.39 -7.98 -3.28
C ILE A 134 18.41 -8.34 -2.15
N ILE A 135 18.74 -7.94 -0.92
CA ILE A 135 17.85 -8.06 0.23
C ILE A 135 17.54 -6.66 0.74
N ILE A 136 16.26 -6.33 0.78
CA ILE A 136 15.75 -5.02 1.14
C ILE A 136 14.68 -5.18 2.21
N GLU A 137 14.66 -4.30 3.19
CA GLU A 137 13.51 -4.06 4.07
C GLU A 137 12.83 -2.77 3.64
N MET A 138 11.52 -2.80 3.50
CA MET A 138 10.68 -1.64 3.21
C MET A 138 9.80 -1.35 4.43
N ASN A 139 9.86 -0.10 4.90
CA ASN A 139 8.91 0.46 5.83
C ASN A 139 7.79 1.16 5.06
N PHE A 140 6.54 0.89 5.41
CA PHE A 140 5.40 1.44 4.71
C PHE A 140 4.20 1.64 5.65
N THR A 141 3.28 2.51 5.25
CA THR A 141 2.00 2.74 5.91
C THR A 141 0.88 2.37 4.96
N ARG A 142 -0.17 1.71 5.46
CA ARG A 142 -1.42 1.48 4.75
C ARG A 142 -2.47 2.48 5.18
N PHE A 143 -3.29 2.91 4.23
CA PHE A 143 -4.38 3.83 4.45
C PHE A 143 -5.70 3.22 4.01
N LEU A 144 -6.76 3.57 4.73
CA LEU A 144 -8.13 3.29 4.35
C LEU A 144 -8.59 4.24 3.23
N LYS A 145 -9.71 3.96 2.61
CA LYS A 145 -10.31 4.81 1.56
C LYS A 145 -10.63 6.22 2.04
N ASP A 146 -10.90 6.40 3.34
CA ASP A 146 -11.16 7.69 3.97
C ASP A 146 -9.88 8.46 4.39
N GLY A 147 -8.70 7.92 4.07
CA GLY A 147 -7.40 8.51 4.39
C GLY A 147 -6.90 8.24 5.81
N ASN A 148 -7.64 7.54 6.65
CA ASN A 148 -7.16 7.12 7.97
C ASN A 148 -6.13 5.99 7.84
N ILE A 149 -5.26 5.83 8.86
CA ILE A 149 -4.29 4.74 8.89
C ILE A 149 -5.00 3.40 9.11
N MET A 150 -4.66 2.41 8.30
CA MET A 150 -5.17 1.06 8.40
C MET A 150 -4.30 0.21 9.34
N GLY A 151 -4.71 0.11 10.60
CA GLY A 151 -3.98 -0.65 11.62
C GLY A 151 -2.67 0.03 12.03
N GLU A 152 -1.55 -0.70 11.99
CA GLU A 152 -0.25 -0.18 12.42
C GLU A 152 0.22 1.02 11.58
N LYS A 153 0.74 2.06 12.28
CA LYS A 153 1.26 3.27 11.64
C LYS A 153 2.45 2.99 10.74
N GLU A 154 3.33 2.08 11.16
CA GLU A 154 4.47 1.63 10.38
C GLU A 154 4.45 0.11 10.29
N ARG A 155 4.53 -0.37 9.08
CA ARG A 155 4.64 -1.80 8.76
C ARG A 155 5.98 -2.03 8.10
N LYS A 156 6.53 -3.22 8.32
CA LYS A 156 7.77 -3.64 7.71
C LYS A 156 7.58 -4.92 6.92
N ALA A 157 8.33 -5.04 5.85
CA ALA A 157 8.47 -6.30 5.13
C ALA A 157 9.87 -6.40 4.52
N SER A 158 10.47 -7.58 4.60
CA SER A 158 11.72 -7.88 3.93
C SER A 158 11.43 -8.57 2.59
N TYR A 159 12.22 -8.21 1.60
CA TYR A 159 12.11 -8.69 0.23
C TYR A 159 13.44 -9.28 -0.22
N ILE A 160 13.39 -10.44 -0.84
CA ILE A 160 14.54 -10.99 -1.57
C ILE A 160 14.26 -10.81 -3.06
N LEU A 161 15.15 -10.07 -3.71
CA LEU A 161 15.12 -9.82 -5.13
C LEU A 161 16.17 -10.70 -5.82
N LYS A 162 15.83 -11.21 -6.99
CA LYS A 162 16.75 -11.96 -7.86
C LYS A 162 16.77 -11.33 -9.24
N ASN A 163 17.97 -11.20 -9.81
CA ASN A 163 18.10 -10.84 -11.21
C ASN A 163 17.76 -12.06 -12.08
N ILE A 164 16.69 -11.93 -12.86
CA ILE A 164 16.22 -12.93 -13.81
C ILE A 164 16.25 -12.29 -15.20
N ASP A 165 17.09 -12.79 -16.07
CA ASP A 165 17.24 -12.32 -17.45
C ASP A 165 17.44 -10.80 -17.60
N GLY A 166 18.24 -10.22 -16.68
CA GLY A 166 18.57 -8.79 -16.67
C GLY A 166 17.58 -7.90 -15.94
N SER A 167 16.51 -8.46 -15.39
CA SER A 167 15.51 -7.73 -14.61
C SER A 167 15.43 -8.24 -13.17
N PHE A 168 15.36 -7.34 -12.20
CA PHE A 168 15.10 -7.74 -10.83
C PHE A 168 13.63 -8.10 -10.64
N LYS A 169 13.40 -9.20 -9.94
CA LYS A 169 12.08 -9.68 -9.53
C LYS A 169 12.09 -9.99 -8.04
N ILE A 170 10.98 -9.74 -7.35
CA ILE A 170 10.79 -10.16 -5.97
C ILE A 170 10.50 -11.66 -5.98
N VAL A 171 11.37 -12.46 -5.37
CA VAL A 171 11.21 -13.92 -5.29
C VAL A 171 10.84 -14.41 -3.90
N ALA A 172 10.98 -13.54 -2.88
CA ALA A 172 10.49 -13.83 -1.53
C ALA A 172 10.01 -12.57 -0.82
N LEU A 173 9.00 -12.74 0.01
CA LEU A 173 8.42 -11.72 0.87
C LEU A 173 8.28 -12.27 2.28
N ILE A 174 8.73 -11.49 3.26
CA ILE A 174 8.68 -11.79 4.69
C ILE A 174 7.96 -10.60 5.36
N PRO A 175 6.64 -10.66 5.59
CA PRO A 175 5.94 -9.66 6.38
C PRO A 175 6.45 -9.70 7.82
N HIS A 176 6.76 -8.55 8.39
CA HIS A 176 7.09 -8.47 9.80
C HIS A 176 5.82 -8.28 10.62
N SER A 177 5.71 -9.02 11.71
CA SER A 177 4.67 -8.77 12.69
C SER A 177 4.99 -7.51 13.48
N PRO A 178 3.97 -6.81 13.98
CA PRO A 178 4.17 -5.78 14.98
C PRO A 178 4.95 -6.37 16.16
N ILE A 179 5.93 -5.63 16.66
CA ILE A 179 6.55 -5.97 17.95
C ILE A 179 5.52 -5.61 19.02
N GLU A 180 4.98 -6.61 19.70
CA GLU A 180 4.16 -6.36 20.89
C GLU A 180 5.10 -5.78 21.96
N GLU A 181 4.84 -4.52 22.36
CA GLU A 181 5.53 -3.84 23.45
C GLU A 181 5.01 -4.32 24.82
#